data_c7cca4eedbcc87c605afc63f99bac87c
#
_entry.id   c7cca4eedbcc87c605afc63f99bac87c
#
_cell.length_a   1.000
_cell.length_b   1.000
_cell.length_c   1.000
_cell.angle_alpha   90.00
_cell.angle_beta   90.00
_cell.angle_gamma   90.00
#
_symmetry.space_group_name_H-M   'P 1'
#
loop_
_entity.id
_entity.type
_entity.pdbx_description
1 polymer ?
#
loop_
_entity_poly.entity_id
_entity_poly.type
_entity_poly.pdbx_seq_one_letter_code
_entity_poly.pdbx_strand_id
1 'polypeptide(L)'
;GKFLTKWNSYSPGMLFVHLHDITVDSNDSVYVTDGRNNSYVAKFDDQGNLTTKWGGFGYGNGRFDENHGIVTDKEGDVYVVDTRNERIQKFNSEGDFVKKWGSLGCRDDQFFIPHDIAIDSSGNIYVSDSGNVHFRANKTCESYENQ
;
A
#
# COMPACT_ATOMS: atom_id res chain seq x y z
N GLY A 1 24.51 -12.45 -3.52
CA GLY A 1 23.49 -13.45 -3.16
C GLY A 1 23.30 -14.47 -4.28
N LYS A 2 22.81 -15.64 -3.95
CA LYS A 2 22.47 -16.69 -4.93
C LYS A 2 21.04 -16.46 -5.41
N PHE A 3 20.83 -16.42 -6.73
CA PHE A 3 19.49 -16.44 -7.32
C PHE A 3 18.80 -17.78 -6.94
N LEU A 4 17.58 -17.72 -6.42
CA LEU A 4 16.81 -18.91 -6.02
C LEU A 4 15.72 -19.23 -7.05
N THR A 5 14.82 -18.27 -7.31
CA THR A 5 13.69 -18.46 -8.23
C THR A 5 13.14 -17.11 -8.70
N LYS A 6 12.30 -17.16 -9.72
CA LYS A 6 11.41 -16.06 -10.09
C LYS A 6 10.03 -16.58 -10.42
N TRP A 7 9.02 -15.81 -10.11
CA TRP A 7 7.64 -16.09 -10.48
C TRP A 7 7.24 -15.21 -11.66
N ASN A 8 6.40 -15.74 -12.53
CA ASN A 8 5.83 -14.99 -13.64
C ASN A 8 4.37 -14.63 -13.31
N SER A 9 3.92 -13.49 -13.80
CA SER A 9 2.54 -13.00 -13.66
C SER A 9 1.47 -13.82 -14.41
N TYR A 10 1.83 -14.98 -14.91
CA TYR A 10 0.94 -15.87 -15.65
C TYR A 10 0.15 -16.83 -14.76
N SER A 11 -0.61 -16.27 -13.79
CA SER A 11 -1.76 -16.99 -13.26
C SER A 11 -2.98 -16.62 -14.11
N PRO A 12 -3.79 -17.59 -14.58
CA PRO A 12 -4.99 -17.27 -15.34
C PRO A 12 -5.88 -16.26 -14.59
N GLY A 13 -6.13 -15.11 -15.20
CA GLY A 13 -6.95 -14.04 -14.63
C GLY A 13 -6.19 -12.96 -13.85
N MET A 14 -4.86 -12.97 -13.83
CA MET A 14 -4.06 -11.95 -13.18
C MET A 14 -3.05 -11.32 -14.13
N LEU A 15 -3.34 -10.13 -14.58
CA LEU A 15 -2.40 -9.28 -15.31
C LEU A 15 -1.94 -8.17 -14.37
N PHE A 16 -0.69 -8.24 -13.91
CA PHE A 16 -0.04 -7.11 -13.27
C PHE A 16 0.25 -6.04 -14.31
N VAL A 17 -0.08 -4.79 -13.99
CA VAL A 17 0.13 -3.65 -14.89
C VAL A 17 1.19 -2.71 -14.34
N HIS A 18 1.12 -2.40 -13.05
CA HIS A 18 2.04 -1.50 -12.37
C HIS A 18 2.33 -1.98 -10.95
N LEU A 19 3.27 -2.91 -10.83
CA LEU A 19 3.79 -3.33 -9.52
C LEU A 19 4.57 -2.18 -8.89
N HIS A 20 4.24 -1.85 -7.64
CA HIS A 20 4.88 -0.78 -6.90
C HIS A 20 5.76 -1.30 -5.78
N ASP A 21 5.24 -2.17 -4.93
CA ASP A 21 5.95 -2.62 -3.76
C ASP A 21 5.63 -4.08 -3.40
N ILE A 22 6.49 -4.68 -2.57
CA ILE A 22 6.44 -6.07 -2.15
C ILE A 22 6.86 -6.22 -0.69
N THR A 23 6.13 -7.02 0.07
CA THR A 23 6.50 -7.40 1.43
C THR A 23 6.30 -8.88 1.66
N VAL A 24 6.92 -9.42 2.73
CA VAL A 24 6.80 -10.82 3.12
C VAL A 24 6.43 -10.87 4.60
N ASP A 25 5.44 -11.69 4.96
CA ASP A 25 5.06 -11.90 6.35
C ASP A 25 5.92 -12.99 7.03
N SER A 26 5.70 -13.19 8.33
CA SER A 26 6.42 -14.20 9.12
C SER A 26 6.12 -15.66 8.73
N ASN A 27 5.15 -15.89 7.87
CA ASN A 27 4.75 -17.20 7.36
C ASN A 27 5.21 -17.42 5.90
N ASP A 28 6.16 -16.58 5.42
CA ASP A 28 6.68 -16.59 4.05
C ASP A 28 5.63 -16.30 2.96
N SER A 29 4.47 -15.74 3.34
CA SER A 29 3.50 -15.24 2.34
C SER A 29 4.01 -13.92 1.75
N VAL A 30 3.90 -13.78 0.44
CA VAL A 30 4.37 -12.61 -0.31
C VAL A 30 3.18 -11.75 -0.72
N TYR A 31 3.23 -10.47 -0.42
CA TYR A 31 2.20 -9.50 -0.78
C TYR A 31 2.76 -8.48 -1.75
N VAL A 32 1.98 -8.14 -2.77
CA VAL A 32 2.39 -7.22 -3.84
C VAL A 32 1.27 -6.21 -4.10
N THR A 33 1.63 -4.95 -4.24
CA THR A 33 0.71 -3.90 -4.71
C THR A 33 0.77 -3.74 -6.21
N ASP A 34 -0.40 -3.70 -6.87
CA ASP A 34 -0.54 -3.33 -8.28
C ASP A 34 -1.40 -2.06 -8.36
N GLY A 35 -0.72 -0.92 -8.48
CA GLY A 35 -1.33 0.40 -8.48
C GLY A 35 -1.95 0.81 -9.82
N ARG A 36 -2.18 2.12 -9.98
CA ARG A 36 -2.81 2.72 -11.15
C ARG A 36 -4.14 2.07 -11.55
N ASN A 37 -4.22 1.45 -12.71
CA ASN A 37 -5.49 1.01 -13.30
C ASN A 37 -6.13 -0.18 -12.58
N ASN A 38 -5.35 -0.99 -11.89
CA ASN A 38 -5.84 -2.20 -11.20
C ASN A 38 -6.17 -1.93 -9.73
N SER A 39 -5.30 -1.22 -9.02
CA SER A 39 -5.50 -0.81 -7.62
C SER A 39 -5.88 -1.96 -6.70
N TYR A 40 -5.11 -3.05 -6.71
CA TYR A 40 -5.32 -4.17 -5.79
C TYR A 40 -4.02 -4.65 -5.12
N VAL A 41 -4.20 -5.49 -4.11
CA VAL A 41 -3.16 -6.26 -3.44
C VAL A 41 -3.33 -7.73 -3.80
N ALA A 42 -2.22 -8.41 -4.07
CA ALA A 42 -2.17 -9.84 -4.31
C ALA A 42 -1.29 -10.51 -3.26
N LYS A 43 -1.78 -11.60 -2.68
CA LYS A 43 -1.06 -12.48 -1.76
C LYS A 43 -0.71 -13.78 -2.45
N PHE A 44 0.52 -14.22 -2.28
CA PHE A 44 1.04 -15.50 -2.78
C PHE A 44 1.58 -16.33 -1.64
N ASP A 45 1.57 -17.64 -1.80
CA ASP A 45 2.31 -18.55 -0.94
C ASP A 45 3.83 -18.54 -1.30
N ASP A 46 4.64 -19.24 -0.53
CA ASP A 46 6.09 -19.38 -0.73
C ASP A 46 6.47 -20.11 -2.03
N GLN A 47 5.50 -20.79 -2.66
CA GLN A 47 5.67 -21.45 -3.97
C GLN A 47 5.30 -20.52 -5.14
N GLY A 48 4.76 -19.32 -4.86
CA GLY A 48 4.33 -18.36 -5.87
C GLY A 48 2.93 -18.59 -6.41
N ASN A 49 2.11 -19.39 -5.73
CA ASN A 49 0.71 -19.55 -6.08
C ASN A 49 -0.10 -18.39 -5.48
N LEU A 50 -0.97 -17.78 -6.30
CA LEU A 50 -1.91 -16.76 -5.82
C LEU A 50 -2.91 -17.40 -4.84
N THR A 51 -2.96 -16.89 -3.62
CA THR A 51 -3.87 -17.35 -2.57
C THR A 51 -5.05 -16.42 -2.36
N THR A 52 -4.80 -15.11 -2.38
CA THR A 52 -5.84 -14.10 -2.13
C THR A 52 -5.56 -12.84 -2.95
N LYS A 53 -6.63 -12.14 -3.32
CA LYS A 53 -6.56 -10.84 -3.99
C LYS A 53 -7.71 -9.96 -3.53
N TRP A 54 -7.41 -8.70 -3.17
CA TRP A 54 -8.43 -7.73 -2.76
C TRP A 54 -8.14 -6.33 -3.28
N GLY A 55 -9.11 -5.44 -3.16
CA GLY A 55 -8.98 -4.06 -3.62
C GLY A 55 -9.85 -3.75 -4.83
N GLY A 56 -9.25 -3.07 -5.79
CA GLY A 56 -9.87 -2.46 -6.96
C GLY A 56 -10.06 -0.97 -6.77
N PHE A 57 -10.18 -0.24 -7.88
CA PHE A 57 -10.31 1.21 -7.89
C PHE A 57 -11.52 1.70 -7.07
N GLY A 58 -11.31 2.73 -6.25
CA GLY A 58 -12.37 3.41 -5.51
C GLY A 58 -11.94 4.09 -4.23
N TYR A 59 -12.92 4.70 -3.54
CA TYR A 59 -12.74 5.53 -2.34
C TYR A 59 -13.25 4.85 -1.06
N GLY A 60 -13.99 3.76 -1.20
CA GLY A 60 -14.56 2.99 -0.08
C GLY A 60 -13.50 2.25 0.73
N ASN A 61 -13.92 1.63 1.84
CA ASN A 61 -13.07 0.74 2.60
C ASN A 61 -12.70 -0.49 1.78
N GLY A 62 -11.42 -0.87 1.78
CA GLY A 62 -10.91 -1.96 0.97
C GLY A 62 -10.77 -1.66 -0.53
N ARG A 63 -11.00 -0.41 -0.96
CA ARG A 63 -10.74 0.07 -2.32
C ARG A 63 -9.57 1.02 -2.30
N PHE A 64 -8.89 1.18 -3.44
CA PHE A 64 -7.71 2.02 -3.58
C PHE A 64 -7.79 2.94 -4.79
N ASP A 65 -7.13 4.08 -4.70
CA ASP A 65 -6.75 4.88 -5.86
C ASP A 65 -5.21 5.01 -5.85
N GLU A 66 -4.55 4.23 -6.71
CA GLU A 66 -3.09 4.18 -6.85
C GLU A 66 -2.38 3.77 -5.54
N ASN A 67 -2.56 2.51 -5.11
CA ASN A 67 -1.86 1.96 -3.95
C ASN A 67 -0.37 1.72 -4.25
N HIS A 68 0.51 2.21 -3.35
CA HIS A 68 1.96 2.12 -3.49
C HIS A 68 2.55 1.19 -2.41
N GLY A 69 3.09 1.76 -1.33
CA GLY A 69 3.80 1.02 -0.30
C GLY A 69 2.94 -0.01 0.42
N ILE A 70 3.56 -1.11 0.82
CA ILE A 70 2.93 -2.20 1.57
C ILE A 70 3.90 -2.77 2.59
N VAL A 71 3.40 -3.04 3.80
CA VAL A 71 4.18 -3.70 4.85
C VAL A 71 3.29 -4.60 5.71
N THR A 72 3.87 -5.63 6.31
CA THR A 72 3.19 -6.51 7.27
C THR A 72 3.77 -6.33 8.66
N ASP A 73 2.92 -6.39 9.70
CA ASP A 73 3.37 -6.48 11.06
C ASP A 73 3.64 -7.93 11.50
N LYS A 74 4.12 -8.11 12.72
CA LYS A 74 4.46 -9.44 13.28
C LYS A 74 3.21 -10.32 13.54
N GLU A 75 2.04 -9.71 13.63
CA GLU A 75 0.75 -10.40 13.75
C GLU A 75 0.21 -10.86 12.39
N GLY A 76 0.83 -10.43 11.29
CA GLY A 76 0.44 -10.73 9.91
C GLY A 76 -0.62 -9.78 9.36
N ASP A 77 -0.92 -8.68 10.04
CA ASP A 77 -1.78 -7.63 9.50
C ASP A 77 -1.02 -6.83 8.41
N VAL A 78 -1.74 -6.42 7.38
CA VAL A 78 -1.21 -5.79 6.18
C VAL A 78 -1.58 -4.32 6.13
N TYR A 79 -0.59 -3.46 5.93
CA TYR A 79 -0.77 -2.01 5.84
C TYR A 79 -0.44 -1.56 4.42
N VAL A 80 -1.36 -0.82 3.80
CA VAL A 80 -1.25 -0.38 2.41
C VAL A 80 -1.38 1.14 2.33
N VAL A 81 -0.45 1.76 1.64
CA VAL A 81 -0.51 3.19 1.30
C VAL A 81 -1.46 3.36 0.12
N ASP A 82 -2.56 4.06 0.35
CA ASP A 82 -3.59 4.40 -0.64
C ASP A 82 -3.37 5.85 -1.08
N THR A 83 -2.39 6.03 -1.97
CA THR A 83 -1.69 7.29 -2.24
C THR A 83 -2.63 8.42 -2.66
N ARG A 84 -3.52 8.19 -3.63
CA ARG A 84 -4.44 9.25 -4.12
C ARG A 84 -5.69 9.44 -3.27
N ASN A 85 -5.91 8.54 -2.32
CA ASN A 85 -6.92 8.70 -1.27
C ASN A 85 -6.34 9.31 0.00
N GLU A 86 -5.04 9.65 0.01
CA GLU A 86 -4.30 10.29 1.08
C GLU A 86 -4.52 9.59 2.43
N ARG A 87 -4.43 8.25 2.43
CA ARG A 87 -4.68 7.43 3.61
C ARG A 87 -3.85 6.16 3.65
N ILE A 88 -3.78 5.56 4.83
CA ILE A 88 -3.30 4.19 5.04
C ILE A 88 -4.51 3.30 5.35
N GLN A 89 -4.56 2.11 4.79
CA GLN A 89 -5.55 1.10 5.14
C GLN A 89 -4.87 -0.13 5.74
N LYS A 90 -5.45 -0.65 6.83
CA LYS A 90 -5.02 -1.90 7.49
C LYS A 90 -6.01 -3.00 7.17
N PHE A 91 -5.48 -4.17 6.85
CA PHE A 91 -6.20 -5.42 6.56
C PHE A 91 -5.67 -6.53 7.45
N ASN A 92 -6.47 -7.57 7.67
CA ASN A 92 -5.95 -8.83 8.18
C ASN A 92 -5.21 -9.60 7.07
N SER A 93 -4.60 -10.74 7.41
CA SER A 93 -3.86 -11.59 6.47
C SER A 93 -4.71 -12.17 5.33
N GLU A 94 -6.04 -12.15 5.46
CA GLU A 94 -7.00 -12.63 4.46
C GLU A 94 -7.50 -11.52 3.52
N GLY A 95 -7.09 -10.26 3.77
CA GLY A 95 -7.47 -9.10 2.99
C GLY A 95 -8.77 -8.44 3.42
N ASP A 96 -9.31 -8.79 4.58
CA ASP A 96 -10.48 -8.12 5.14
C ASP A 96 -10.06 -6.78 5.75
N PHE A 97 -10.84 -5.74 5.46
CA PHE A 97 -10.60 -4.39 5.96
C PHE A 97 -10.76 -4.33 7.49
N VAL A 98 -9.75 -3.79 8.17
CA VAL A 98 -9.76 -3.59 9.64
C VAL A 98 -10.00 -2.13 9.99
N LYS A 99 -9.14 -1.24 9.52
CA LYS A 99 -9.23 0.21 9.79
C LYS A 99 -8.47 1.02 8.75
N LYS A 100 -8.70 2.33 8.79
CA LYS A 100 -7.93 3.31 8.00
C LYS A 100 -7.68 4.57 8.82
N TRP A 101 -6.69 5.35 8.41
CA TRP A 101 -6.41 6.69 8.93
C TRP A 101 -5.74 7.52 7.84
N GLY A 102 -5.73 8.82 8.06
CA GLY A 102 -5.23 9.80 7.10
C GLY A 102 -6.35 10.45 6.29
N SER A 103 -6.05 11.62 5.81
CA SER A 103 -6.85 12.43 4.88
C SER A 103 -5.95 13.44 4.21
N LEU A 104 -6.41 14.08 3.14
CA LEU A 104 -5.66 15.15 2.48
C LEU A 104 -5.37 16.31 3.44
N GLY A 105 -4.11 16.69 3.57
CA GLY A 105 -3.68 17.85 4.33
C GLY A 105 -2.25 17.74 4.85
N CYS A 106 -1.91 18.62 5.79
CA CYS A 106 -0.55 18.79 6.30
C CYS A 106 -0.47 18.76 7.84
N ARG A 107 -1.54 18.33 8.53
CA ARG A 107 -1.52 18.12 9.98
C ARG A 107 -0.92 16.77 10.33
N ASP A 108 -0.64 16.52 11.59
CA ASP A 108 0.01 15.30 12.09
C ASP A 108 -0.71 13.99 11.69
N ASP A 109 -2.01 14.06 11.46
CA ASP A 109 -2.85 12.91 11.04
C ASP A 109 -3.23 12.93 9.55
N GLN A 110 -2.62 13.79 8.76
CA GLN A 110 -2.93 14.02 7.35
C GLN A 110 -1.74 13.71 6.46
N PHE A 111 -2.04 13.39 5.20
CA PHE A 111 -1.06 13.14 4.15
C PHE A 111 -1.34 14.01 2.93
N PHE A 112 -0.30 14.29 2.14
CA PHE A 112 -0.48 15.00 0.89
C PHE A 112 -0.24 14.11 -0.34
N ILE A 113 0.79 13.30 -0.36
CA ILE A 113 1.05 12.24 -1.34
C ILE A 113 1.88 11.16 -0.60
N PRO A 114 1.26 10.35 0.26
CA PRO A 114 1.97 9.28 0.94
C PRO A 114 2.41 8.23 -0.08
N HIS A 115 3.63 7.74 0.05
CA HIS A 115 4.24 6.88 -0.97
C HIS A 115 4.63 5.52 -0.44
N ASP A 116 5.40 5.49 0.64
CA ASP A 116 5.98 4.26 1.16
C ASP A 116 5.76 4.15 2.66
N ILE A 117 5.89 2.94 3.20
CA ILE A 117 5.57 2.61 4.58
C ILE A 117 6.56 1.60 5.14
N ALA A 118 6.95 1.78 6.39
CA ALA A 118 7.78 0.83 7.12
C ALA A 118 7.26 0.63 8.53
N ILE A 119 7.56 -0.52 9.13
CA ILE A 119 7.26 -0.85 10.53
C ILE A 119 8.57 -1.22 11.23
N ASP A 120 8.79 -0.65 12.41
CA ASP A 120 9.90 -1.05 13.26
C ASP A 120 9.56 -2.26 14.16
N SER A 121 10.56 -2.79 14.86
CA SER A 121 10.39 -3.94 15.75
C SER A 121 9.45 -3.69 16.95
N SER A 122 9.15 -2.45 17.26
CA SER A 122 8.22 -2.01 18.30
C SER A 122 6.78 -1.85 17.80
N GLY A 123 6.57 -1.96 16.48
CA GLY A 123 5.27 -1.78 15.84
C GLY A 123 4.95 -0.33 15.49
N ASN A 124 5.94 0.58 15.53
CA ASN A 124 5.75 1.95 15.06
C ASN A 124 5.72 1.97 13.54
N ILE A 125 4.78 2.73 12.99
CA ILE A 125 4.58 2.90 11.55
C ILE A 125 5.20 4.21 11.10
N TYR A 126 6.01 4.14 10.05
CA TYR A 126 6.65 5.27 9.39
C TYR A 126 6.12 5.37 7.97
N VAL A 127 5.70 6.55 7.56
CA VAL A 127 5.17 6.81 6.22
C VAL A 127 6.00 7.90 5.56
N SER A 128 6.50 7.66 4.35
CA SER A 128 7.08 8.73 3.55
C SER A 128 5.95 9.50 2.86
N ASP A 129 5.86 10.78 3.17
CA ASP A 129 4.89 11.69 2.56
C ASP A 129 5.61 12.75 1.73
N SER A 130 5.43 12.72 0.41
CA SER A 130 6.13 13.61 -0.52
C SER A 130 5.41 14.94 -0.77
N GLY A 131 4.46 15.30 0.05
CA GLY A 131 3.58 16.47 -0.09
C GLY A 131 4.23 17.85 -0.12
N ASN A 132 5.53 17.93 0.08
CA ASN A 132 6.29 19.18 -0.03
C ASN A 132 6.84 19.47 -1.44
N VAL A 133 6.54 18.66 -2.46
CA VAL A 133 7.11 18.81 -3.80
C VAL A 133 6.05 18.86 -4.90
N HIS A 134 5.61 20.04 -5.25
CA HIS A 134 5.32 20.57 -6.60
C HIS A 134 4.50 19.80 -7.63
N PHE A 135 3.44 19.05 -7.34
CA PHE A 135 2.69 18.45 -8.46
C PHE A 135 1.21 18.76 -8.59
N ARG A 136 0.61 19.53 -7.70
CA ARG A 136 -0.74 20.08 -7.96
C ARG A 136 -0.79 21.59 -7.69
N ALA A 137 -0.67 22.35 -8.77
CA ALA A 137 -1.11 23.74 -8.86
C ALA A 137 -0.80 24.62 -7.62
N ASN A 138 0.48 24.98 -7.43
CA ASN A 138 0.91 26.05 -6.51
C ASN A 138 0.42 25.93 -5.05
N LYS A 139 0.16 24.74 -4.53
CA LYS A 139 -0.21 24.52 -3.12
C LYS A 139 0.85 23.67 -2.42
N THR A 140 1.62 24.32 -1.57
CA THR A 140 2.50 23.68 -0.57
C THR A 140 1.71 23.49 0.71
N CYS A 141 2.21 22.65 1.65
CA CYS A 141 1.64 22.55 3.00
C CYS A 141 1.46 23.91 3.68
N GLU A 142 2.40 24.82 3.48
CA GLU A 142 2.32 26.20 3.98
C GLU A 142 1.09 26.99 3.47
N SER A 143 0.54 26.63 2.31
CA SER A 143 -0.64 27.30 1.74
C SER A 143 -1.97 26.80 2.31
N TYR A 144 -1.98 25.68 3.04
CA TYR A 144 -3.18 25.16 3.72
C TYR A 144 -3.34 25.65 5.15
N GLU A 145 -2.25 26.07 5.82
CA GLU A 145 -2.32 26.58 7.20
C GLU A 145 -2.86 28.03 7.31
N ASN A 146 -3.00 28.73 6.20
CA ASN A 146 -3.42 30.13 6.15
C ASN A 146 -4.84 30.33 5.59
N GLN A 147 -5.68 29.32 5.57
CA GLN A 147 -7.11 29.41 5.26
C GLN A 147 -7.96 28.95 6.45
#